data_f9ea02d93506ce2efe6210187a1a25d6
#
_entry.id   f9ea02d93506ce2efe6210187a1a25d6
#
_cell.length_a   1.000
_cell.length_b   1.000
_cell.length_c   1.000
_cell.angle_alpha   90.00
_cell.angle_beta   90.00
_cell.angle_gamma   90.00
#
_symmetry.space_group_name_H-M   'P 1'
#
loop_
_entity.id
_entity.type
_entity.pdbx_description
1 polymer ?
#
loop_
_entity_poly.entity_id
_entity_poly.type
_entity_poly.pdbx_seq_one_letter_code
_entity_poly.pdbx_strand_id
1 'polypeptide(L)'
;MEKSLVLIVLLFAALATGGLIVNWIGLGRAMSRLSVSAYVEFHQHTNRTFDPYMPIVFVGALAGGVALVVMYGVHSISGQLAGAGAVYYALVIIIGVPTCVRINHQIASWSIQNPPREWDQMRARWLRFHVIRTLFSVPAFVVYVLAAMSNTSHR
;
A
#
# COMPACT_ATOMS: atom_id res chain seq x y z
N MET A 1 7.63 8.28 24.82
CA MET A 1 7.22 6.98 24.23
C MET A 1 6.02 7.10 23.31
N GLU A 2 4.90 7.62 23.77
CA GLU A 2 3.66 7.74 22.99
C GLU A 2 3.84 8.55 21.69
N LYS A 3 4.36 9.78 21.76
CA LYS A 3 4.59 10.64 20.58
C LYS A 3 5.51 9.97 19.54
N SER A 4 6.51 9.21 20.00
CA SER A 4 7.42 8.49 19.11
C SER A 4 6.71 7.35 18.39
N LEU A 5 5.84 6.60 19.07
CA LEU A 5 5.05 5.54 18.45
C LEU A 5 4.10 6.11 17.38
N VAL A 6 3.36 7.18 17.74
CA VAL A 6 2.45 7.86 16.80
C VAL A 6 3.19 8.32 15.55
N LEU A 7 4.35 8.96 15.72
CA LEU A 7 5.18 9.41 14.59
C LEU A 7 5.62 8.24 13.69
N ILE A 8 6.08 7.14 14.29
CA ILE A 8 6.51 5.94 13.56
C ILE A 8 5.33 5.36 12.74
N VAL A 9 4.15 5.24 13.36
CA VAL A 9 2.95 4.73 12.68
C VAL A 9 2.55 5.62 11.51
N LEU A 10 2.53 6.94 11.71
CA LEU A 10 2.21 7.90 10.65
C LEU A 10 3.25 7.87 9.51
N LEU A 11 4.53 7.67 9.82
CA LEU A 11 5.57 7.52 8.80
C LEU A 11 5.36 6.25 7.97
N PHE A 12 5.11 5.09 8.58
CA PHE A 12 4.80 3.87 7.85
C PHE A 12 3.55 4.03 6.98
N ALA A 13 2.50 4.62 7.53
CA ALA A 13 1.25 4.86 6.82
C ALA A 13 1.42 5.84 5.65
N ALA A 14 2.18 6.92 5.84
CA ALA A 14 2.49 7.89 4.80
C ALA A 14 3.30 7.28 3.66
N LEU A 15 4.35 6.50 3.98
CA LEU A 15 5.18 5.80 2.99
C LEU A 15 4.37 4.74 2.22
N ALA A 16 3.54 3.96 2.91
CA ALA A 16 2.66 2.96 2.30
C ALA A 16 1.66 3.60 1.33
N THR A 17 0.93 4.62 1.79
CA THR A 17 -0.09 5.31 0.99
C THR A 17 0.54 6.14 -0.13
N GLY A 18 1.60 6.89 0.15
CA GLY A 18 2.34 7.67 -0.83
C GLY A 18 2.90 6.81 -1.95
N GLY A 19 3.50 5.66 -1.62
CA GLY A 19 3.98 4.69 -2.60
C GLY A 19 2.87 4.18 -3.53
N LEU A 20 1.68 3.89 -2.99
CA LEU A 20 0.52 3.48 -3.80
C LEU A 20 0.03 4.62 -4.70
N ILE A 21 -0.05 5.85 -4.21
CA ILE A 21 -0.49 7.02 -4.98
C ILE A 21 0.48 7.30 -6.14
N VAL A 22 1.79 7.31 -5.88
CA VAL A 22 2.81 7.53 -6.92
C VAL A 22 2.74 6.46 -8.00
N ASN A 23 2.58 5.20 -7.60
CA ASN A 23 2.40 4.11 -8.55
C ASN A 23 1.12 4.27 -9.39
N TRP A 24 0.00 4.68 -8.79
CA TRP A 24 -1.25 4.87 -9.54
C TRP A 24 -1.19 6.05 -10.50
N ILE A 25 -0.88 7.24 -9.99
CA ILE A 25 -0.99 8.50 -10.76
C ILE A 25 0.20 8.67 -11.72
N GLY A 26 1.41 8.32 -11.27
CA GLY A 26 2.64 8.48 -12.05
C GLY A 26 2.99 7.25 -12.87
N LEU A 27 3.48 6.21 -12.20
CA LEU A 27 4.06 5.05 -12.87
C LEU A 27 3.03 4.27 -13.70
N GLY A 28 1.82 4.07 -13.20
CA GLY A 28 0.77 3.34 -13.92
C GLY A 28 0.38 4.00 -15.23
N ARG A 29 0.30 5.32 -15.26
CA ARG A 29 0.04 6.09 -16.49
C ARG A 29 1.24 6.07 -17.45
N ALA A 30 2.46 6.14 -16.95
CA ALA A 30 3.66 6.03 -17.76
C ALA A 30 3.76 4.62 -18.39
N MET A 31 3.57 3.57 -17.59
CA MET A 31 3.58 2.17 -18.06
C MET A 31 2.56 1.90 -19.17
N SER A 32 1.39 2.57 -19.16
CA SER A 32 0.36 2.37 -20.20
C SER A 32 0.77 2.86 -21.60
N ARG A 33 1.81 3.68 -21.66
CA ARG A 33 2.35 4.25 -22.92
C ARG A 33 3.60 3.56 -23.43
N LEU A 34 4.14 2.59 -22.68
CA LEU A 34 5.33 1.86 -23.07
C LEU A 34 5.02 0.78 -24.10
N SER A 35 6.00 0.48 -24.97
CA SER A 35 5.98 -0.76 -25.77
C SER A 35 5.96 -1.98 -24.84
N VAL A 36 5.55 -3.13 -25.35
CA VAL A 36 5.42 -4.33 -24.51
C VAL A 36 6.76 -4.75 -23.87
N SER A 37 7.85 -4.72 -24.62
CA SER A 37 9.19 -5.04 -24.08
C SER A 37 9.64 -4.06 -23.02
N ALA A 38 9.48 -2.75 -23.28
CA ALA A 38 9.81 -1.71 -22.32
C ALA A 38 8.94 -1.78 -21.06
N TYR A 39 7.64 -2.14 -21.17
CA TYR A 39 6.77 -2.38 -20.04
C TYR A 39 7.26 -3.53 -19.16
N VAL A 40 7.58 -4.68 -19.78
CA VAL A 40 8.04 -5.86 -19.02
C VAL A 40 9.34 -5.57 -18.31
N GLU A 41 10.32 -4.99 -19.00
CA GLU A 41 11.61 -4.60 -18.43
C GLU A 41 11.45 -3.61 -17.27
N PHE A 42 10.69 -2.54 -17.49
CA PHE A 42 10.43 -1.52 -16.47
C PHE A 42 9.72 -2.12 -15.24
N HIS A 43 8.69 -2.96 -15.46
CA HIS A 43 7.94 -3.58 -14.37
C HIS A 43 8.84 -4.52 -13.55
N GLN A 44 9.67 -5.34 -14.21
CA GLN A 44 10.62 -6.24 -13.55
C GLN A 44 11.63 -5.47 -12.69
N HIS A 45 12.23 -4.40 -13.21
CA HIS A 45 13.18 -3.58 -12.46
C HIS A 45 12.52 -2.85 -11.30
N THR A 46 11.37 -2.22 -11.53
CA THR A 46 10.61 -1.53 -10.50
C THR A 46 10.22 -2.49 -9.38
N ASN A 47 9.74 -3.68 -9.73
CA ASN A 47 9.32 -4.67 -8.74
C ASN A 47 10.48 -5.13 -7.86
N ARG A 48 11.64 -5.46 -8.44
CA ARG A 48 12.84 -5.83 -7.67
C ARG A 48 13.27 -4.75 -6.68
N THR A 49 13.06 -3.49 -7.03
CA THR A 49 13.40 -2.36 -6.14
C THR A 49 12.38 -2.19 -5.02
N PHE A 50 11.09 -2.34 -5.30
CA PHE A 50 10.02 -2.08 -4.33
C PHE A 50 9.68 -3.29 -3.45
N ASP A 51 9.85 -4.53 -3.92
CA ASP A 51 9.48 -5.75 -3.19
C ASP A 51 10.10 -5.87 -1.79
N PRO A 52 11.36 -5.48 -1.53
CA PRO A 52 11.89 -5.53 -0.18
C PRO A 52 11.24 -4.53 0.79
N TYR A 53 10.76 -3.39 0.30
CA TYR A 53 10.31 -2.27 1.14
C TYR A 53 8.79 -2.25 1.35
N MET A 54 8.02 -2.53 0.30
CA MET A 54 6.56 -2.43 0.35
C MET A 54 5.91 -3.31 1.41
N PRO A 55 6.27 -4.60 1.57
CA PRO A 55 5.73 -5.42 2.65
C PRO A 55 6.05 -4.86 4.03
N ILE A 56 7.26 -4.33 4.24
CA ILE A 56 7.67 -3.76 5.53
C ILE A 56 6.80 -2.56 5.89
N VAL A 57 6.55 -1.64 4.96
CA VAL A 57 5.76 -0.45 5.25
C VAL A 57 4.28 -0.77 5.47
N PHE A 58 3.71 -1.75 4.73
CA PHE A 58 2.32 -2.17 4.96
C PHE A 58 2.14 -2.90 6.29
N VAL A 59 3.04 -3.83 6.60
CA VAL A 59 3.00 -4.56 7.88
C VAL A 59 3.27 -3.60 9.04
N GLY A 60 4.22 -2.67 8.89
CA GLY A 60 4.51 -1.64 9.87
C GLY A 60 3.31 -0.71 10.14
N ALA A 61 2.59 -0.29 9.09
CA ALA A 61 1.38 0.51 9.25
C ALA A 61 0.25 -0.27 9.94
N LEU A 62 0.05 -1.54 9.60
CA LEU A 62 -0.94 -2.41 10.23
C LEU A 62 -0.61 -2.67 11.71
N ALA A 63 0.61 -3.14 11.99
CA ALA A 63 1.06 -3.45 13.35
C ALA A 63 1.07 -2.20 14.24
N GLY A 64 1.49 -1.06 13.68
CA GLY A 64 1.44 0.22 14.34
C GLY A 64 0.02 0.63 14.71
N GLY A 65 -0.95 0.44 13.81
CA GLY A 65 -2.36 0.70 14.09
C GLY A 65 -2.89 -0.16 15.24
N VAL A 66 -2.56 -1.43 15.26
CA VAL A 66 -2.90 -2.34 16.39
C VAL A 66 -2.27 -1.83 17.70
N ALA A 67 -1.00 -1.42 17.66
CA ALA A 67 -0.32 -0.85 18.83
C ALA A 67 -1.00 0.44 19.32
N LEU A 68 -1.49 1.31 18.41
CA LEU A 68 -2.26 2.49 18.78
C LEU A 68 -3.61 2.12 19.42
N VAL A 69 -4.31 1.08 18.95
CA VAL A 69 -5.54 0.58 19.59
C VAL A 69 -5.28 0.16 21.02
N VAL A 70 -4.21 -0.61 21.25
CA VAL A 70 -3.82 -1.03 22.60
C VAL A 70 -3.48 0.16 23.49
N MET A 71 -2.77 1.14 22.95
CA MET A 71 -2.33 2.32 23.70
C MET A 71 -3.49 3.28 24.05
N TYR A 72 -4.41 3.51 23.11
CA TYR A 72 -5.53 4.45 23.31
C TYR A 72 -6.74 3.80 23.98
N GLY A 73 -6.82 2.46 23.96
CA GLY A 73 -7.97 1.70 24.42
C GLY A 73 -9.08 1.59 23.38
N VAL A 74 -9.64 0.40 23.23
CA VAL A 74 -10.65 0.04 22.19
C VAL A 74 -11.96 0.86 22.29
N HIS A 75 -12.28 1.38 23.47
CA HIS A 75 -13.50 2.15 23.72
C HIS A 75 -13.31 3.66 23.51
N SER A 76 -12.08 4.15 23.37
CA SER A 76 -11.81 5.56 23.06
C SER A 76 -12.03 5.86 21.58
N ILE A 77 -12.39 7.10 21.26
CA ILE A 77 -12.53 7.56 19.88
C ILE A 77 -11.21 7.36 19.11
N SER A 78 -10.09 7.73 19.71
CA SER A 78 -8.76 7.55 19.09
C SER A 78 -8.43 6.08 18.84
N GLY A 79 -8.78 5.18 19.76
CA GLY A 79 -8.60 3.75 19.60
C GLY A 79 -9.47 3.16 18.48
N GLN A 80 -10.74 3.60 18.39
CA GLN A 80 -11.64 3.17 17.31
C GLN A 80 -11.16 3.64 15.93
N LEU A 81 -10.70 4.89 15.82
CA LEU A 81 -10.10 5.42 14.59
C LEU A 81 -8.83 4.65 14.22
N ALA A 82 -7.95 4.37 15.17
CA ALA A 82 -6.76 3.56 14.95
C ALA A 82 -7.13 2.14 14.48
N GLY A 83 -8.14 1.53 15.06
CA GLY A 83 -8.67 0.23 14.68
C GLY A 83 -9.23 0.23 13.25
N ALA A 84 -10.01 1.24 12.88
CA ALA A 84 -10.49 1.40 11.51
C ALA A 84 -9.33 1.51 10.50
N GLY A 85 -8.29 2.29 10.81
CA GLY A 85 -7.08 2.38 9.98
C GLY A 85 -6.36 1.04 9.83
N ALA A 86 -6.23 0.28 10.92
CA ALA A 86 -5.65 -1.06 10.89
C ALA A 86 -6.46 -2.01 9.99
N VAL A 87 -7.81 -1.98 10.07
CA VAL A 87 -8.69 -2.76 9.19
C VAL A 87 -8.48 -2.38 7.72
N TYR A 88 -8.41 -1.09 7.40
CA TYR A 88 -8.14 -0.64 6.02
C TYR A 88 -6.78 -1.13 5.51
N TYR A 89 -5.68 -1.08 6.30
CA TYR A 89 -4.39 -1.62 5.89
C TYR A 89 -4.40 -3.15 5.77
N ALA A 90 -5.15 -3.85 6.62
CA ALA A 90 -5.37 -5.28 6.46
C ALA A 90 -6.04 -5.59 5.11
N LEU A 91 -7.06 -4.83 4.71
CA LEU A 91 -7.72 -4.98 3.41
C LEU A 91 -6.74 -4.69 2.25
N VAL A 92 -5.88 -3.67 2.36
CA VAL A 92 -4.82 -3.41 1.36
C VAL A 92 -3.92 -4.63 1.16
N ILE A 93 -3.52 -5.30 2.25
CA ILE A 93 -2.68 -6.50 2.21
C ILE A 93 -3.46 -7.69 1.64
N ILE A 94 -4.66 -7.97 2.17
CA ILE A 94 -5.52 -9.09 1.78
C ILE A 94 -5.87 -9.03 0.29
N ILE A 95 -6.14 -7.84 -0.25
CA ILE A 95 -6.39 -7.65 -1.68
C ILE A 95 -5.09 -7.75 -2.48
N GLY A 96 -4.01 -7.18 -1.97
CA GLY A 96 -2.74 -7.06 -2.69
C GLY A 96 -2.03 -8.37 -2.94
N VAL A 97 -1.98 -9.25 -1.94
CA VAL A 97 -1.23 -10.51 -2.02
C VAL A 97 -1.75 -11.44 -3.13
N PRO A 98 -3.05 -11.80 -3.19
CA PRO A 98 -3.55 -12.70 -4.22
C PRO A 98 -3.68 -12.04 -5.61
N THR A 99 -3.51 -10.73 -5.71
CA THR A 99 -3.68 -9.97 -6.96
C THR A 99 -2.36 -9.37 -7.44
N CYS A 100 -1.99 -8.19 -6.97
CA CYS A 100 -0.81 -7.47 -7.47
C CYS A 100 0.49 -8.25 -7.26
N VAL A 101 0.71 -8.86 -6.08
CA VAL A 101 1.94 -9.63 -5.80
C VAL A 101 2.01 -10.86 -6.69
N ARG A 102 0.90 -11.59 -6.87
CA ARG A 102 0.86 -12.74 -7.78
C ARG A 102 1.16 -12.33 -9.22
N ILE A 103 0.60 -11.23 -9.71
CA ILE A 103 0.88 -10.72 -11.06
C ILE A 103 2.34 -10.27 -11.18
N ASN A 104 2.91 -9.61 -10.16
CA ASN A 104 4.32 -9.25 -10.12
C ASN A 104 5.23 -10.46 -10.32
N HIS A 105 4.96 -11.56 -9.59
CA HIS A 105 5.72 -12.80 -9.74
C HIS A 105 5.58 -13.40 -11.16
N GLN A 106 4.40 -13.33 -11.77
CA GLN A 106 4.20 -13.79 -13.14
C GLN A 106 5.02 -12.94 -14.13
N ILE A 107 4.94 -11.59 -14.02
CA ILE A 107 5.70 -10.69 -14.90
C ILE A 107 7.22 -10.86 -14.70
N ALA A 108 7.66 -11.15 -13.47
CA ALA A 108 9.08 -11.38 -13.18
C ALA A 108 9.68 -12.58 -13.93
N SER A 109 8.85 -13.55 -14.34
CA SER A 109 9.27 -14.73 -15.12
C SER A 109 9.16 -14.55 -16.64
N TRP A 110 8.63 -13.43 -17.14
CA TRP A 110 8.44 -13.23 -18.56
C TRP A 110 9.74 -12.91 -19.31
N SER A 111 9.85 -13.42 -20.54
CA SER A 111 10.89 -12.96 -21.47
C SER A 111 10.57 -11.57 -21.99
N ILE A 112 11.54 -10.66 -21.94
CA ILE A 112 11.42 -9.30 -22.49
C ILE A 112 11.23 -9.32 -24.00
N GLN A 113 11.90 -10.26 -24.69
CA GLN A 113 11.87 -10.39 -26.16
C GLN A 113 10.62 -11.12 -26.66
N ASN A 114 10.03 -11.97 -25.82
CA ASN A 114 8.85 -12.77 -26.19
C ASN A 114 7.85 -12.84 -25.04
N PRO A 115 7.19 -11.72 -24.70
CA PRO A 115 6.20 -11.68 -23.63
C PRO A 115 4.93 -12.46 -24.02
N PRO A 116 4.17 -12.97 -23.03
CA PRO A 116 2.90 -13.65 -23.27
C PRO A 116 1.90 -12.77 -24.03
N ARG A 117 1.03 -13.38 -24.84
CA ARG A 117 0.01 -12.64 -25.62
C ARG A 117 -0.96 -11.87 -24.71
N GLU A 118 -1.22 -12.36 -23.50
CA GLU A 118 -2.14 -11.79 -22.52
C GLU A 118 -1.53 -10.65 -21.67
N TRP A 119 -0.32 -10.18 -22.01
CA TRP A 119 0.41 -9.17 -21.23
C TRP A 119 -0.43 -7.91 -20.94
N ASP A 120 -1.23 -7.46 -21.90
CA ASP A 120 -2.06 -6.25 -21.78
C ASP A 120 -3.21 -6.45 -20.78
N GLN A 121 -3.85 -7.63 -20.79
CA GLN A 121 -4.89 -7.99 -19.85
C GLN A 121 -4.32 -8.07 -18.42
N MET A 122 -3.13 -8.63 -18.27
CA MET A 122 -2.44 -8.72 -16.98
C MET A 122 -2.06 -7.33 -16.45
N ARG A 123 -1.57 -6.44 -17.32
CA ARG A 123 -1.30 -5.04 -17.00
C ARG A 123 -2.57 -4.33 -16.53
N ALA A 124 -3.65 -4.44 -17.29
CA ALA A 124 -4.94 -3.82 -16.95
C ALA A 124 -5.49 -4.35 -15.61
N ARG A 125 -5.37 -5.66 -15.37
CA ARG A 125 -5.78 -6.29 -14.11
C ARG A 125 -4.93 -5.79 -12.95
N TRP A 126 -3.62 -5.72 -13.10
CA TRP A 126 -2.70 -5.19 -12.10
C TRP A 126 -3.07 -3.74 -11.72
N LEU A 127 -3.24 -2.87 -12.72
CA LEU A 127 -3.62 -1.47 -12.51
C LEU A 127 -4.95 -1.34 -11.77
N ARG A 128 -5.96 -2.14 -12.12
CA ARG A 128 -7.27 -2.14 -11.45
C ARG A 128 -7.13 -2.44 -9.96
N PHE A 129 -6.45 -3.52 -9.60
CA PHE A 129 -6.26 -3.89 -8.20
C PHE A 129 -5.36 -2.91 -7.46
N HIS A 130 -4.40 -2.32 -8.16
CA HIS A 130 -3.56 -1.29 -7.60
C HIS A 130 -4.38 -0.05 -7.20
N VAL A 131 -5.29 0.41 -8.06
CA VAL A 131 -6.23 1.51 -7.76
C VAL A 131 -7.11 1.16 -6.55
N ILE A 132 -7.70 -0.04 -6.52
CA ILE A 132 -8.53 -0.48 -5.40
C ILE A 132 -7.75 -0.40 -4.07
N ARG A 133 -6.52 -0.92 -4.03
CA ARG A 133 -5.67 -0.84 -2.83
C ARG A 133 -5.37 0.61 -2.43
N THR A 134 -5.14 1.48 -3.40
CA THR A 134 -4.89 2.90 -3.13
C THR A 134 -6.12 3.56 -2.51
N LEU A 135 -7.32 3.25 -3.01
CA LEU A 135 -8.58 3.77 -2.46
C LEU A 135 -8.84 3.31 -1.01
N PHE A 136 -8.33 2.16 -0.59
CA PHE A 136 -8.37 1.74 0.81
C PHE A 136 -7.25 2.37 1.65
N SER A 137 -6.08 2.62 1.09
CA SER A 137 -4.94 3.14 1.84
C SER A 137 -5.10 4.63 2.21
N VAL A 138 -5.77 5.42 1.35
CA VAL A 138 -5.99 6.86 1.62
C VAL A 138 -6.84 7.07 2.87
N PRO A 139 -8.06 6.51 3.02
CA PRO A 139 -8.82 6.62 4.25
C PRO A 139 -8.11 5.99 5.45
N ALA A 140 -7.32 4.91 5.27
CA ALA A 140 -6.50 4.35 6.34
C ALA A 140 -5.53 5.37 6.94
N PHE A 141 -4.82 6.10 6.08
CA PHE A 141 -3.91 7.16 6.50
C PHE A 141 -4.67 8.30 7.20
N VAL A 142 -5.78 8.76 6.61
CA VAL A 142 -6.60 9.84 7.16
C VAL A 142 -7.09 9.50 8.58
N VAL A 143 -7.63 8.31 8.80
CA VAL A 143 -8.13 7.94 10.13
C VAL A 143 -7.01 7.78 11.17
N TYR A 144 -5.78 7.41 10.77
CA TYR A 144 -4.62 7.43 11.68
C TYR A 144 -4.24 8.86 12.08
N VAL A 145 -4.28 9.81 11.16
CA VAL A 145 -4.06 11.23 11.48
C VAL A 145 -5.13 11.73 12.44
N LEU A 146 -6.41 11.42 12.18
CA LEU A 146 -7.52 11.79 13.06
C LEU A 146 -7.40 11.15 14.45
N ALA A 147 -6.98 9.88 14.53
CA ALA A 147 -6.71 9.21 15.81
C ALA A 147 -5.65 9.96 16.64
N ALA A 148 -4.57 10.37 15.98
CA ALA A 148 -3.50 11.13 16.62
C ALA A 148 -3.98 12.51 17.10
N MET A 149 -4.77 13.22 16.28
CA MET A 149 -5.32 14.54 16.63
C MET A 149 -6.32 14.46 17.79
N SER A 150 -7.24 13.48 17.76
CA SER A 150 -8.26 13.31 18.82
C SER A 150 -7.64 13.00 20.18
N ASN A 151 -6.51 12.30 20.21
CA ASN A 151 -5.83 12.00 21.48
C ASN A 151 -5.14 13.24 22.10
N THR A 152 -4.74 14.22 21.30
CA THR A 152 -4.12 15.45 21.80
C THR A 152 -5.13 16.42 22.41
N SER A 153 -6.41 16.34 22.01
CA SER A 153 -7.47 17.25 22.48
C SER A 153 -8.00 16.89 23.87
N HIS A 154 -7.67 15.73 24.41
CA HIS A 154 -8.12 15.24 25.73
C HIS A 154 -7.04 15.39 26.84
N ARG A 155 -5.96 16.10 26.56
CA ARG A 155 -4.89 16.45 27.51
C ARG A 155 -4.84 17.93 27.75
#